data_1fd4993ea3bdf01073a40d6e6c417b82
#
_entry.id   1fd4993ea3bdf01073a40d6e6c417b82
#
_cell.length_a   1.000
_cell.length_b   1.000
_cell.length_c   1.000
_cell.angle_alpha   90.00
_cell.angle_beta   90.00
_cell.angle_gamma   90.00
#
_symmetry.space_group_name_H-M   'P 1'
#
loop_
_entity.id
_entity.type
_entity.pdbx_description
1 polymer ?
#
loop_
_entity_poly.entity_id
_entity_poly.type
_entity_poly.pdbx_seq_one_letter_code
_entity_poly.pdbx_strand_id
1 'polypeptide(L)'
;PGRYSVTLTAYDKATGTAISSKTKDYEITFKSTTLQNNDTADYPGAMPYYNNKTIVFSGEGYTAGEQSQFEDVAKDFVKYFRSTEPFKEADTYFNYHTVETVSNESGIGQKAKDTYYKLTYDKNGKIVPTDESTAGAMYIGNNVITSYYKANIVIVNDKNVKTGTTFKNKRFTIYTTADEAGMQFAANELRNYFTNHEEGYTPSTDAEKDAERIEFLKALYYTWYGSDYAPVLSRAYDVTFTE
;
A
#
# COMPACT_ATOMS: atom_id res chain seq x y z
N PRO A 1 -17.04 -0.82 1.14
CA PRO A 1 -17.15 0.58 1.55
C PRO A 1 -17.66 1.46 0.39
N GLY A 2 -18.31 2.56 0.72
CA GLY A 2 -18.90 3.47 -0.24
C GLY A 2 -20.26 3.98 0.23
N ARG A 3 -20.88 4.78 -0.62
CA ARG A 3 -22.25 5.24 -0.39
C ARG A 3 -23.22 4.33 -1.12
N TYR A 4 -24.21 3.84 -0.41
CA TYR A 4 -25.21 2.91 -0.91
C TYR A 4 -26.60 3.48 -0.66
N SER A 5 -27.45 3.45 -1.66
CA SER A 5 -28.88 3.75 -1.52
C SER A 5 -29.65 2.45 -1.55
N VAL A 6 -30.35 2.15 -0.47
CA VAL A 6 -31.25 0.99 -0.39
C VAL A 6 -32.68 1.48 -0.53
N THR A 7 -33.36 1.05 -1.58
CA THR A 7 -34.76 1.35 -1.81
C THR A 7 -35.62 0.14 -1.56
N LEU A 8 -36.53 0.25 -0.59
CA LEU A 8 -37.55 -0.73 -0.32
C LEU A 8 -38.85 -0.30 -0.98
N THR A 9 -39.39 -1.10 -1.89
CA THR A 9 -40.66 -0.82 -2.56
C THR A 9 -41.68 -1.89 -2.21
N ALA A 10 -42.85 -1.45 -1.71
CA ALA A 10 -43.99 -2.32 -1.47
C ALA A 10 -44.86 -2.34 -2.72
N TYR A 11 -45.31 -3.54 -3.09
CA TYR A 11 -46.15 -3.77 -4.25
C TYR A 11 -47.51 -4.32 -3.84
N ASP A 12 -48.57 -3.88 -4.52
CA ASP A 12 -49.87 -4.54 -4.44
C ASP A 12 -49.75 -5.98 -4.98
N LYS A 13 -50.17 -6.96 -4.20
CA LYS A 13 -50.03 -8.36 -4.53
C LYS A 13 -50.86 -8.80 -5.73
N ALA A 14 -52.03 -8.15 -5.93
CA ALA A 14 -52.98 -8.52 -6.97
C ALA A 14 -52.63 -7.88 -8.32
N THR A 15 -52.16 -6.64 -8.29
CA THR A 15 -51.90 -5.83 -9.51
C THR A 15 -50.44 -5.71 -9.86
N GLY A 16 -49.51 -6.06 -8.95
CA GLY A 16 -48.07 -5.82 -9.13
C GLY A 16 -47.69 -4.34 -9.14
N THR A 17 -48.60 -3.43 -8.79
CA THR A 17 -48.33 -2.00 -8.81
C THR A 17 -47.60 -1.57 -7.54
N ALA A 18 -46.62 -0.69 -7.68
CA ALA A 18 -45.94 -0.12 -6.52
C ALA A 18 -46.85 0.74 -5.70
N ILE A 19 -47.00 0.45 -4.40
CA ILE A 19 -47.86 1.17 -3.44
C ILE A 19 -47.07 2.28 -2.79
N SER A 20 -45.83 1.97 -2.35
CA SER A 20 -44.97 2.94 -1.70
C SER A 20 -43.51 2.56 -1.86
N SER A 21 -42.64 3.54 -1.77
CA SER A 21 -41.19 3.34 -1.84
C SER A 21 -40.51 4.22 -0.80
N LYS A 22 -39.48 3.69 -0.12
CA LYS A 22 -38.64 4.44 0.81
C LYS A 22 -37.19 4.14 0.53
N THR A 23 -36.40 5.18 0.27
CA THR A 23 -34.96 5.09 0.08
C THR A 23 -34.25 5.55 1.35
N LYS A 24 -33.20 4.85 1.71
CA LYS A 24 -32.28 5.26 2.78
C LYS A 24 -30.86 5.13 2.29
N ASP A 25 -30.07 6.18 2.50
CA ASP A 25 -28.67 6.20 2.16
C ASP A 25 -27.84 5.72 3.34
N TYR A 26 -26.81 4.93 3.03
CA TYR A 26 -25.82 4.41 3.97
C TYR A 26 -24.42 4.75 3.46
N GLU A 27 -23.55 5.14 4.36
CA GLU A 27 -22.13 5.27 4.11
C GLU A 27 -21.40 4.17 4.89
N ILE A 28 -20.68 3.31 4.17
CA ILE A 28 -19.84 2.27 4.74
C ILE A 28 -18.40 2.69 4.51
N THR A 29 -17.66 2.93 5.58
CA THR A 29 -16.24 3.30 5.54
C THR A 29 -15.36 2.08 5.76
N PHE A 30 -14.11 2.15 5.27
CA PHE A 30 -13.11 1.16 5.64
C PHE A 30 -12.66 1.37 7.08
N LYS A 31 -12.45 0.28 7.79
CA LYS A 31 -11.69 0.34 9.03
C LYS A 31 -10.22 0.45 8.65
N SER A 32 -9.54 1.47 9.16
CA SER A 32 -8.10 1.67 9.00
C SER A 32 -7.44 1.77 10.37
N THR A 33 -6.23 1.23 10.47
CA THR A 33 -5.42 1.29 11.68
C THR A 33 -4.08 1.93 11.35
N THR A 34 -3.67 2.88 12.17
CA THR A 34 -2.33 3.46 12.08
C THR A 34 -1.36 2.54 12.80
N LEU A 35 -0.39 1.97 12.07
CA LEU A 35 0.67 1.14 12.64
C LEU A 35 1.84 1.99 13.15
N GLN A 36 2.15 3.06 12.43
CA GLN A 36 3.15 4.04 12.81
C GLN A 36 2.79 5.40 12.20
N ASN A 37 2.87 6.44 13.03
CA ASN A 37 2.68 7.82 12.60
C ASN A 37 3.85 8.67 13.10
N ASN A 38 4.62 9.22 12.17
CA ASN A 38 5.75 10.10 12.44
C ASN A 38 5.41 11.58 12.20
N ASP A 39 4.14 11.92 11.95
CA ASP A 39 3.72 13.29 11.70
C ASP A 39 3.91 14.24 12.89
N THR A 40 4.09 13.68 14.09
CA THR A 40 4.29 14.43 15.33
C THR A 40 5.76 14.62 15.69
N ALA A 41 6.69 14.13 14.88
CA ALA A 41 8.10 14.33 15.14
C ALA A 41 8.46 15.82 15.01
N ASP A 42 8.77 16.45 16.13
CA ASP A 42 9.28 17.82 16.20
C ASP A 42 10.70 17.88 15.62
N TYR A 43 10.80 17.95 14.33
CA TYR A 43 12.07 18.30 13.67
C TYR A 43 12.13 19.82 13.52
N PRO A 44 13.12 20.50 14.11
CA PRO A 44 13.31 21.92 13.90
C PRO A 44 13.50 22.21 12.40
N GLY A 45 12.55 22.93 11.79
CA GLY A 45 12.54 23.24 10.37
C GLY A 45 11.85 22.21 9.48
N ALA A 46 11.23 21.17 10.05
CA ALA A 46 10.42 20.25 9.27
C ALA A 46 9.19 20.94 8.68
N MET A 47 8.94 20.70 7.40
CA MET A 47 7.68 21.08 6.79
C MET A 47 6.54 20.26 7.39
N PRO A 48 5.31 20.80 7.40
CA PRO A 48 4.17 20.12 8.01
C PRO A 48 3.97 18.69 7.47
N TYR A 49 3.41 17.83 8.29
CA TYR A 49 3.16 16.39 8.19
C TYR A 49 2.64 15.82 6.86
N TYR A 50 2.14 16.62 5.94
CA TYR A 50 1.68 16.13 4.63
C TYR A 50 2.79 15.72 3.66
N ASN A 51 4.05 15.89 4.02
CA ASN A 51 5.18 15.46 3.20
C ASN A 51 5.69 14.06 3.52
N ASN A 52 5.25 13.44 4.63
CA ASN A 52 5.62 12.06 4.90
C ASN A 52 5.08 11.11 3.84
N LYS A 53 5.90 10.14 3.47
CA LYS A 53 5.49 9.07 2.57
C LYS A 53 4.57 8.13 3.34
N THR A 54 3.40 7.87 2.81
CA THR A 54 2.44 6.97 3.44
C THR A 54 2.41 5.63 2.72
N ILE A 55 2.70 4.56 3.45
CA ILE A 55 2.56 3.19 2.97
C ILE A 55 1.27 2.62 3.54
N VAL A 56 0.40 2.20 2.65
CA VAL A 56 -0.92 1.65 2.98
C VAL A 56 -0.91 0.16 2.67
N PHE A 57 -1.14 -0.66 3.69
CA PHE A 57 -1.32 -2.09 3.54
C PHE A 57 -2.80 -2.44 3.44
N SER A 58 -3.15 -3.33 2.56
CA SER A 58 -4.48 -3.94 2.46
C SER A 58 -4.35 -5.43 2.14
N GLY A 59 -5.38 -6.21 2.50
CA GLY A 59 -5.35 -7.65 2.33
C GLY A 59 -6.12 -8.12 1.11
N GLU A 60 -5.65 -9.15 0.43
CA GLU A 60 -6.39 -9.87 -0.59
C GLU A 60 -6.55 -11.33 -0.20
N GLY A 61 -7.78 -11.82 -0.25
CA GLY A 61 -8.12 -13.18 0.16
C GLY A 61 -8.11 -13.39 1.69
N TYR A 62 -8.20 -12.32 2.47
CA TYR A 62 -8.44 -12.40 3.91
C TYR A 62 -9.93 -12.20 4.19
N THR A 63 -10.56 -13.23 4.75
CA THR A 63 -11.97 -13.17 5.20
C THR A 63 -12.11 -12.32 6.46
N ALA A 64 -13.35 -12.07 6.89
CA ALA A 64 -13.61 -11.36 8.14
C ALA A 64 -12.94 -12.02 9.37
N GLY A 65 -12.86 -13.35 9.39
CA GLY A 65 -12.19 -14.11 10.47
C GLY A 65 -10.66 -14.05 10.40
N GLU A 66 -10.07 -13.64 9.27
CA GLU A 66 -8.63 -13.59 9.02
C GLU A 66 -8.05 -12.17 9.09
N GLN A 67 -8.86 -11.16 9.40
CA GLN A 67 -8.37 -9.75 9.42
C GLN A 67 -7.31 -9.51 10.49
N SER A 68 -7.36 -10.19 11.63
CA SER A 68 -6.30 -10.11 12.64
C SER A 68 -4.97 -10.69 12.14
N GLN A 69 -5.01 -11.79 11.37
CA GLN A 69 -3.84 -12.35 10.72
C GLN A 69 -3.24 -11.38 9.71
N PHE A 70 -4.09 -10.74 8.89
CA PHE A 70 -3.63 -9.69 7.96
C PHE A 70 -2.92 -8.55 8.71
N GLU A 71 -3.52 -8.08 9.81
CA GLU A 71 -2.92 -6.98 10.59
C GLU A 71 -1.55 -7.38 11.17
N ASP A 72 -1.39 -8.61 11.64
CA ASP A 72 -0.10 -9.10 12.15
C ASP A 72 0.95 -9.21 11.04
N VAL A 73 0.57 -9.71 9.86
CA VAL A 73 1.46 -9.71 8.69
C VAL A 73 1.86 -8.29 8.29
N ALA A 74 0.94 -7.33 8.29
CA ALA A 74 1.27 -5.94 8.00
C ALA A 74 2.27 -5.34 9.02
N LYS A 75 2.16 -5.69 10.31
CA LYS A 75 3.16 -5.32 11.33
C LYS A 75 4.53 -5.94 11.05
N ASP A 76 4.58 -7.18 10.55
CA ASP A 76 5.83 -7.83 10.17
C ASP A 76 6.49 -7.11 8.97
N PHE A 77 5.71 -6.64 7.99
CA PHE A 77 6.21 -5.78 6.91
C PHE A 77 6.83 -4.49 7.46
N VAL A 78 6.15 -3.80 8.37
CA VAL A 78 6.68 -2.58 9.00
C VAL A 78 8.00 -2.87 9.72
N LYS A 79 8.04 -3.96 10.51
CA LYS A 79 9.25 -4.39 11.21
C LYS A 79 10.40 -4.69 10.23
N TYR A 80 10.11 -5.36 9.13
CA TYR A 80 11.08 -5.67 8.08
C TYR A 80 11.65 -4.37 7.47
N PHE A 81 10.81 -3.43 7.05
CA PHE A 81 11.25 -2.15 6.49
C PHE A 81 12.13 -1.38 7.48
N ARG A 82 11.70 -1.26 8.74
CA ARG A 82 12.46 -0.59 9.79
C ARG A 82 13.80 -1.24 10.13
N SER A 83 14.02 -2.47 9.74
CA SER A 83 15.28 -3.21 9.95
C SER A 83 16.17 -3.25 8.72
N THR A 84 15.69 -2.83 7.55
CA THR A 84 16.35 -3.00 6.25
C THR A 84 16.72 -1.64 5.65
N GLU A 85 17.98 -1.51 5.22
CA GLU A 85 18.40 -0.31 4.48
C GLU A 85 17.77 -0.26 3.07
N PRO A 86 17.42 0.92 2.56
CA PRO A 86 17.62 2.25 3.15
C PRO A 86 16.45 2.74 4.04
N PHE A 87 15.40 1.95 4.25
CA PHE A 87 14.21 2.33 5.01
C PHE A 87 14.50 2.56 6.48
N LYS A 88 15.43 1.81 7.06
CA LYS A 88 15.85 1.97 8.46
C LYS A 88 16.37 3.37 8.73
N GLU A 89 17.20 3.93 7.86
CA GLU A 89 17.72 5.30 7.99
C GLU A 89 16.62 6.34 7.79
N ALA A 90 15.63 6.03 6.99
CA ALA A 90 14.54 6.91 6.60
C ALA A 90 13.24 6.67 7.36
N ASP A 91 13.25 5.88 8.43
CA ASP A 91 12.05 5.42 9.14
C ASP A 91 11.12 6.56 9.56
N THR A 92 11.68 7.69 9.97
CA THR A 92 10.91 8.87 10.41
C THR A 92 10.16 9.59 9.30
N TYR A 93 10.43 9.26 8.02
CA TYR A 93 9.77 9.85 6.87
C TYR A 93 8.60 9.02 6.35
N PHE A 94 8.32 7.88 6.99
CA PHE A 94 7.24 6.98 6.62
C PHE A 94 6.15 6.92 7.66
N ASN A 95 4.91 6.94 7.18
CA ASN A 95 3.73 6.57 7.94
C ASN A 95 3.21 5.25 7.40
N TYR A 96 2.77 4.36 8.29
CA TYR A 96 2.26 3.04 7.94
C TYR A 96 0.84 2.88 8.44
N HIS A 97 -0.07 2.50 7.54
CA HIS A 97 -1.47 2.27 7.83
C HIS A 97 -1.94 0.94 7.26
N THR A 98 -2.85 0.29 7.95
CA THR A 98 -3.63 -0.80 7.38
C THR A 98 -5.02 -0.33 6.99
N VAL A 99 -5.59 -0.98 5.98
CA VAL A 99 -6.98 -0.85 5.59
C VAL A 99 -7.57 -2.25 5.49
N GLU A 100 -8.59 -2.54 6.28
CA GLU A 100 -9.27 -3.83 6.22
C GLU A 100 -10.07 -3.94 4.92
N THR A 101 -9.70 -4.90 4.09
CA THR A 101 -10.39 -5.27 2.85
C THR A 101 -10.89 -6.70 2.98
N VAL A 102 -12.14 -6.83 3.41
CA VAL A 102 -12.72 -8.14 3.71
C VAL A 102 -13.10 -8.86 2.43
N SER A 103 -12.60 -10.08 2.25
CA SER A 103 -12.96 -11.01 1.19
C SER A 103 -14.03 -11.99 1.66
N ASN A 104 -14.91 -12.44 0.75
CA ASN A 104 -15.88 -13.49 1.06
C ASN A 104 -15.25 -14.89 1.03
N GLU A 105 -14.19 -15.07 0.23
CA GLU A 105 -13.42 -16.31 0.13
C GLU A 105 -11.96 -16.09 0.57
N SER A 106 -11.38 -17.11 1.21
CA SER A 106 -9.97 -17.10 1.60
C SER A 106 -9.07 -17.47 0.41
N GLY A 107 -7.92 -16.80 0.34
CA GLY A 107 -6.93 -16.98 -0.73
C GLY A 107 -7.38 -16.45 -2.07
N ILE A 108 -6.51 -16.61 -3.06
CA ILE A 108 -6.81 -16.30 -4.48
C ILE A 108 -6.75 -17.58 -5.32
N GLY A 109 -6.95 -17.51 -6.63
CA GLY A 109 -6.95 -18.67 -7.51
C GLY A 109 -6.42 -18.36 -8.90
N GLN A 110 -6.25 -19.40 -9.74
CA GLN A 110 -6.01 -19.20 -11.18
C GLN A 110 -7.24 -18.62 -11.89
N LYS A 111 -8.42 -18.76 -11.26
CA LYS A 111 -9.64 -18.04 -11.62
C LYS A 111 -10.00 -17.13 -10.47
N ALA A 112 -10.56 -15.96 -10.79
CA ALA A 112 -10.98 -15.01 -9.77
C ALA A 112 -11.98 -15.65 -8.80
N LYS A 113 -11.69 -15.53 -7.51
CA LYS A 113 -12.58 -15.86 -6.41
C LYS A 113 -13.36 -14.62 -5.97
N ASP A 114 -14.33 -14.82 -5.07
CA ASP A 114 -15.07 -13.71 -4.48
C ASP A 114 -14.25 -13.05 -3.35
N THR A 115 -13.17 -12.41 -3.77
CA THR A 115 -12.24 -11.65 -2.92
C THR A 115 -12.34 -10.17 -3.22
N TYR A 116 -11.75 -9.33 -2.36
CA TYR A 116 -11.90 -7.88 -2.49
C TYR A 116 -11.34 -7.33 -3.81
N TYR A 117 -10.11 -7.72 -4.15
CA TYR A 117 -9.43 -7.26 -5.38
C TYR A 117 -9.61 -8.20 -6.58
N LYS A 118 -10.12 -9.41 -6.34
CA LYS A 118 -10.28 -10.47 -7.37
C LYS A 118 -9.00 -10.74 -8.14
N LEU A 119 -7.87 -10.71 -7.44
CA LEU A 119 -6.58 -11.11 -7.99
C LEU A 119 -6.60 -12.58 -8.40
N THR A 120 -5.80 -12.88 -9.41
CA THR A 120 -5.52 -14.24 -9.83
C THR A 120 -4.03 -14.52 -9.81
N TYR A 121 -3.62 -15.75 -10.04
CA TYR A 121 -2.23 -16.09 -10.33
C TYR A 121 -2.14 -17.01 -11.56
N ASP A 122 -1.02 -16.91 -12.27
CA ASP A 122 -0.77 -17.74 -13.43
C ASP A 122 -0.27 -19.15 -13.04
N LYS A 123 -0.02 -20.01 -14.03
CA LYS A 123 0.49 -21.38 -13.83
C LYS A 123 1.84 -21.45 -13.09
N ASN A 124 2.59 -20.35 -13.07
CA ASN A 124 3.88 -20.25 -12.40
C ASN A 124 3.76 -19.72 -10.96
N GLY A 125 2.56 -19.33 -10.55
CA GLY A 125 2.29 -18.71 -9.25
C GLY A 125 2.53 -17.18 -9.23
N LYS A 126 2.71 -16.55 -10.39
CA LYS A 126 2.85 -15.09 -10.47
C LYS A 126 1.47 -14.44 -10.32
N ILE A 127 1.40 -13.41 -9.46
CA ILE A 127 0.19 -12.62 -9.27
C ILE A 127 -0.15 -11.88 -10.57
N VAL A 128 -1.41 -11.97 -10.98
CA VAL A 128 -1.95 -11.31 -12.18
C VAL A 128 -3.07 -10.37 -11.75
N PRO A 129 -2.85 -9.04 -11.81
CA PRO A 129 -3.90 -8.06 -11.56
C PRO A 129 -5.01 -8.14 -12.61
N THR A 130 -6.23 -7.86 -12.18
CA THR A 130 -7.42 -7.70 -13.03
C THR A 130 -7.80 -6.23 -13.12
N ASP A 131 -8.74 -5.87 -14.00
CA ASP A 131 -9.27 -4.51 -14.06
C ASP A 131 -9.95 -4.11 -12.72
N GLU A 132 -10.63 -5.08 -12.09
CA GLU A 132 -11.29 -4.88 -10.79
C GLU A 132 -10.27 -4.67 -9.68
N SER A 133 -9.16 -5.42 -9.66
CA SER A 133 -8.08 -5.21 -8.68
C SER A 133 -7.45 -3.85 -8.81
N THR A 134 -7.24 -3.39 -10.03
CA THR A 134 -6.69 -2.06 -10.32
C THR A 134 -7.63 -0.97 -9.83
N ALA A 135 -8.93 -1.08 -10.11
CA ALA A 135 -9.94 -0.14 -9.65
C ALA A 135 -10.05 -0.12 -8.12
N GLY A 136 -10.02 -1.29 -7.47
CA GLY A 136 -10.04 -1.44 -6.01
C GLY A 136 -8.83 -0.78 -5.35
N ALA A 137 -7.63 -1.02 -5.86
CA ALA A 137 -6.40 -0.42 -5.34
C ALA A 137 -6.39 1.11 -5.51
N MET A 138 -6.88 1.61 -6.65
CA MET A 138 -7.05 3.05 -6.87
C MET A 138 -8.06 3.65 -5.88
N TYR A 139 -9.15 2.96 -5.60
CA TYR A 139 -10.15 3.43 -4.66
C TYR A 139 -9.58 3.57 -3.25
N ILE A 140 -8.89 2.54 -2.73
CA ILE A 140 -8.19 2.59 -1.43
C ILE A 140 -7.20 3.75 -1.39
N GLY A 141 -6.35 3.84 -2.39
CA GLY A 141 -5.36 4.90 -2.47
C GLY A 141 -5.94 6.31 -2.54
N ASN A 142 -7.13 6.50 -3.13
CA ASN A 142 -7.73 7.81 -3.31
C ASN A 142 -8.58 8.26 -2.13
N ASN A 143 -9.27 7.35 -1.45
CA ASN A 143 -10.39 7.70 -0.59
C ASN A 143 -10.19 7.36 0.88
N VAL A 144 -9.24 6.49 1.23
CA VAL A 144 -9.15 5.98 2.60
C VAL A 144 -8.17 6.76 3.46
N ILE A 145 -7.01 7.08 2.92
CA ILE A 145 -5.95 7.80 3.65
C ILE A 145 -5.66 9.12 2.95
N THR A 146 -5.77 10.22 3.69
CA THR A 146 -5.47 11.56 3.16
C THR A 146 -3.98 11.84 3.26
N SER A 147 -3.23 11.53 2.22
CA SER A 147 -1.80 11.86 2.07
C SER A 147 -1.50 12.13 0.61
N TYR A 148 -0.57 13.02 0.33
CA TYR A 148 -0.18 13.36 -1.04
C TYR A 148 0.67 12.25 -1.67
N TYR A 149 1.61 11.70 -0.92
CA TYR A 149 2.52 10.63 -1.37
C TYR A 149 2.14 9.29 -0.77
N LYS A 150 1.58 8.40 -1.58
CA LYS A 150 1.14 7.08 -1.15
C LYS A 150 1.69 5.99 -2.05
N ALA A 151 2.09 4.90 -1.40
CA ALA A 151 2.24 3.60 -2.05
C ALA A 151 1.28 2.61 -1.39
N ASN A 152 0.65 1.77 -2.18
CA ASN A 152 -0.22 0.70 -1.71
C ASN A 152 0.52 -0.62 -1.78
N ILE A 153 0.44 -1.41 -0.71
CA ILE A 153 0.91 -2.78 -0.68
C ILE A 153 -0.30 -3.67 -0.42
N VAL A 154 -0.64 -4.49 -1.40
CA VAL A 154 -1.69 -5.49 -1.29
C VAL A 154 -1.05 -6.82 -0.96
N ILE A 155 -1.30 -7.32 0.25
CA ILE A 155 -0.75 -8.57 0.77
C ILE A 155 -1.72 -9.69 0.46
N VAL A 156 -1.25 -10.71 -0.27
CA VAL A 156 -2.07 -11.82 -0.73
C VAL A 156 -2.01 -12.99 0.27
N ASN A 157 -3.16 -13.44 0.72
CA ASN A 157 -3.32 -14.61 1.59
C ASN A 157 -3.40 -15.90 0.75
N ASP A 158 -2.30 -16.30 0.12
CA ASP A 158 -2.25 -17.56 -0.60
C ASP A 158 -0.83 -18.12 -0.71
N LYS A 159 -0.63 -19.32 -0.16
CA LYS A 159 0.66 -20.03 -0.17
C LYS A 159 1.07 -20.60 -1.54
N ASN A 160 0.19 -20.62 -2.52
CA ASN A 160 0.48 -21.08 -3.87
C ASN A 160 1.07 -19.96 -4.74
N VAL A 161 0.94 -18.72 -4.29
CA VAL A 161 1.55 -17.56 -4.94
C VAL A 161 3.04 -17.53 -4.61
N LYS A 162 3.88 -17.33 -5.61
CA LYS A 162 5.35 -17.43 -5.47
C LYS A 162 6.09 -16.13 -5.78
N THR A 163 5.43 -15.21 -6.45
CA THR A 163 6.06 -13.96 -6.89
C THR A 163 5.12 -12.78 -6.76
N GLY A 164 5.69 -11.62 -6.54
CA GLY A 164 4.97 -10.35 -6.57
C GLY A 164 4.80 -9.78 -7.99
N THR A 165 4.06 -8.71 -8.09
CA THR A 165 3.95 -7.87 -9.28
C THR A 165 3.63 -6.44 -8.88
N THR A 166 3.96 -5.47 -9.74
CA THR A 166 3.68 -4.06 -9.52
C THR A 166 2.74 -3.52 -10.59
N PHE A 167 2.05 -2.45 -10.24
CA PHE A 167 1.23 -1.70 -11.17
C PHE A 167 1.51 -0.21 -11.00
N LYS A 168 2.17 0.38 -12.02
CA LYS A 168 2.47 1.81 -12.06
C LYS A 168 1.29 2.55 -12.70
N ASN A 169 0.43 3.11 -11.89
CA ASN A 169 -0.56 4.10 -12.32
C ASN A 169 -0.30 5.42 -11.58
N LYS A 170 -1.26 6.35 -11.51
CA LYS A 170 -1.15 7.58 -10.72
C LYS A 170 -0.84 7.33 -9.24
N ARG A 171 -0.98 6.08 -8.76
CA ARG A 171 -0.66 5.62 -7.40
C ARG A 171 -0.02 4.25 -7.50
N PHE A 172 1.24 4.19 -7.11
CA PHE A 172 2.01 2.95 -7.15
C PHE A 172 1.39 1.87 -6.26
N THR A 173 1.17 0.70 -6.82
CA THR A 173 0.61 -0.46 -6.11
C THR A 173 1.50 -1.67 -6.29
N ILE A 174 1.84 -2.32 -5.19
CA ILE A 174 2.58 -3.58 -5.13
C ILE A 174 1.61 -4.65 -4.67
N TYR A 175 1.54 -5.75 -5.42
CA TYR A 175 0.85 -6.98 -5.01
C TYR A 175 1.90 -8.01 -4.64
N THR A 176 1.83 -8.58 -3.43
CA THR A 176 2.90 -9.42 -2.91
C THR A 176 2.40 -10.49 -1.95
N THR A 177 3.23 -11.49 -1.68
CA THR A 177 2.97 -12.54 -0.70
C THR A 177 3.17 -12.07 0.74
N ALA A 178 2.66 -12.84 1.70
CA ALA A 178 2.72 -12.53 3.13
C ALA A 178 4.02 -12.97 3.81
N ASP A 179 4.94 -13.59 3.09
CA ASP A 179 6.19 -14.14 3.60
C ASP A 179 7.38 -13.15 3.48
N GLU A 180 8.54 -13.56 3.95
CA GLU A 180 9.77 -12.76 3.90
C GLU A 180 10.17 -12.40 2.47
N ALA A 181 9.97 -13.31 1.50
CA ALA A 181 10.23 -13.02 0.09
C ALA A 181 9.31 -11.91 -0.43
N GLY A 182 8.06 -11.87 0.01
CA GLY A 182 7.12 -10.80 -0.27
C GLY A 182 7.52 -9.47 0.35
N MET A 183 8.02 -9.48 1.58
CA MET A 183 8.54 -8.28 2.25
C MET A 183 9.77 -7.71 1.52
N GLN A 184 10.71 -8.59 1.14
CA GLN A 184 11.88 -8.23 0.36
C GLN A 184 11.52 -7.65 -1.02
N PHE A 185 10.59 -8.29 -1.72
CA PHE A 185 10.07 -7.79 -3.00
C PHE A 185 9.46 -6.40 -2.83
N ALA A 186 8.58 -6.21 -1.85
CA ALA A 186 7.94 -4.93 -1.60
C ALA A 186 8.94 -3.82 -1.25
N ALA A 187 9.95 -4.11 -0.42
CA ALA A 187 11.01 -3.16 -0.10
C ALA A 187 11.80 -2.75 -1.35
N ASN A 188 12.18 -3.73 -2.18
CA ASN A 188 12.91 -3.48 -3.42
C ASN A 188 12.11 -2.60 -4.39
N GLU A 189 10.84 -2.93 -4.61
CA GLU A 189 9.98 -2.18 -5.52
C GLU A 189 9.63 -0.77 -5.01
N LEU A 190 9.46 -0.58 -3.70
CA LEU A 190 9.31 0.76 -3.11
C LEU A 190 10.57 1.59 -3.32
N ARG A 191 11.75 1.02 -3.09
CA ARG A 191 13.02 1.71 -3.35
C ARG A 191 13.09 2.13 -4.82
N ASN A 192 12.88 1.19 -5.76
CA ASN A 192 12.88 1.46 -7.20
C ASN A 192 11.88 2.56 -7.59
N TYR A 193 10.70 2.56 -6.95
CA TYR A 193 9.70 3.60 -7.18
C TYR A 193 10.18 4.98 -6.76
N PHE A 194 10.81 5.12 -5.59
CA PHE A 194 11.28 6.42 -5.09
C PHE A 194 12.54 6.90 -5.83
N THR A 195 13.39 6.00 -6.29
CA THR A 195 14.61 6.32 -7.06
C THR A 195 14.39 6.32 -8.57
N ASN A 196 13.13 6.12 -9.01
CA ASN A 196 12.73 6.12 -10.42
C ASN A 196 13.44 5.06 -11.28
N HIS A 197 13.78 3.92 -10.68
CA HIS A 197 14.29 2.75 -11.40
C HIS A 197 13.17 1.89 -11.99
N GLU A 198 13.56 1.01 -12.91
CA GLU A 198 12.67 0.00 -13.49
C GLU A 198 12.28 -1.06 -12.46
N GLU A 199 11.11 -1.70 -12.67
CA GLU A 199 10.65 -2.84 -11.87
C GLU A 199 11.71 -3.96 -11.88
N GLY A 200 11.99 -4.51 -10.69
CA GLY A 200 12.96 -5.60 -10.52
C GLY A 200 14.42 -5.17 -10.50
N TYR A 201 14.74 -3.88 -10.66
CA TYR A 201 16.12 -3.43 -10.52
C TYR A 201 16.67 -3.77 -9.12
N THR A 202 17.88 -4.31 -9.08
CA THR A 202 18.59 -4.63 -7.84
C THR A 202 20.06 -4.29 -8.01
N PRO A 203 20.64 -3.44 -7.13
CA PRO A 203 22.07 -3.12 -7.19
C PRO A 203 22.90 -4.35 -6.91
N SER A 204 23.93 -4.58 -7.71
CA SER A 204 24.75 -5.80 -7.69
C SER A 204 26.05 -5.64 -6.91
N THR A 205 26.57 -4.43 -6.81
CA THR A 205 27.82 -4.10 -6.12
C THR A 205 27.56 -3.25 -4.88
N ASP A 206 28.50 -3.20 -3.95
CA ASP A 206 28.38 -2.37 -2.76
C ASP A 206 28.39 -0.87 -3.12
N ALA A 207 29.14 -0.48 -4.15
CA ALA A 207 29.11 0.88 -4.65
C ALA A 207 27.74 1.28 -5.23
N GLU A 208 27.09 0.35 -5.96
CA GLU A 208 25.71 0.57 -6.45
C GLU A 208 24.71 0.62 -5.31
N LYS A 209 24.86 -0.21 -4.27
CA LYS A 209 23.99 -0.16 -3.07
C LYS A 209 24.13 1.16 -2.33
N ASP A 210 25.34 1.69 -2.19
CA ASP A 210 25.58 3.00 -1.57
C ASP A 210 24.99 4.14 -2.42
N ALA A 211 25.18 4.10 -3.73
CA ALA A 211 24.59 5.06 -4.64
C ALA A 211 23.05 5.05 -4.55
N GLU A 212 22.45 3.86 -4.58
CA GLU A 212 21.02 3.68 -4.41
C GLU A 212 20.50 4.22 -3.08
N ARG A 213 21.20 3.93 -1.98
CA ARG A 213 20.87 4.47 -0.66
C ARG A 213 20.84 5.99 -0.67
N ILE A 214 21.85 6.61 -1.25
CA ILE A 214 21.96 8.07 -1.37
C ILE A 214 20.82 8.62 -2.24
N GLU A 215 20.54 8.03 -3.39
CA GLU A 215 19.43 8.44 -4.27
C GLU A 215 18.07 8.32 -3.57
N PHE A 216 17.85 7.26 -2.82
CA PHE A 216 16.64 7.07 -2.05
C PHE A 216 16.46 8.17 -0.99
N LEU A 217 17.51 8.45 -0.21
CA LEU A 217 17.49 9.52 0.78
C LEU A 217 17.27 10.88 0.14
N LYS A 218 17.92 11.17 -0.98
CA LYS A 218 17.69 12.39 -1.76
C LYS A 218 16.24 12.52 -2.19
N ALA A 219 15.64 11.46 -2.72
CA ALA A 219 14.25 11.45 -3.18
C ALA A 219 13.26 11.77 -2.04
N LEU A 220 13.54 11.29 -0.83
CA LEU A 220 12.74 11.61 0.35
C LEU A 220 12.95 13.06 0.81
N TYR A 221 14.20 13.48 0.96
CA TYR A 221 14.55 14.81 1.44
C TYR A 221 14.20 15.92 0.46
N TYR A 222 14.31 15.69 -0.85
CA TYR A 222 13.91 16.67 -1.85
C TYR A 222 12.44 17.08 -1.67
N THR A 223 11.59 16.13 -1.31
CA THR A 223 10.18 16.43 -1.04
C THR A 223 9.98 17.32 0.20
N TRP A 224 10.90 17.25 1.17
CA TRP A 224 10.82 18.01 2.43
C TRP A 224 11.49 19.38 2.34
N TYR A 225 12.68 19.43 1.72
CA TYR A 225 13.58 20.57 1.77
C TYR A 225 13.83 21.20 0.40
N GLY A 226 13.17 20.72 -0.64
CA GLY A 226 13.39 21.18 -2.01
C GLY A 226 14.81 20.87 -2.49
N SER A 227 15.43 21.82 -3.20
CA SER A 227 16.79 21.66 -3.74
C SER A 227 17.90 21.74 -2.68
N ASP A 228 17.58 22.14 -1.44
CA ASP A 228 18.57 22.39 -0.39
C ASP A 228 18.72 21.20 0.59
N TYR A 229 18.71 19.98 0.04
CA TYR A 229 18.74 18.75 0.82
C TYR A 229 20.16 18.30 1.22
N ALA A 230 21.17 18.62 0.44
CA ALA A 230 22.54 18.13 0.65
C ALA A 230 23.10 18.43 2.07
N PRO A 231 23.00 19.68 2.58
CA PRO A 231 23.47 19.98 3.93
C PRO A 231 22.70 19.23 5.03
N VAL A 232 21.41 18.95 4.77
CA VAL A 232 20.54 18.22 5.73
C VAL A 232 20.94 16.75 5.77
N LEU A 233 21.09 16.11 4.61
CA LEU A 233 21.53 14.73 4.50
C LEU A 233 22.90 14.49 5.12
N SER A 234 23.88 15.37 4.82
CA SER A 234 25.23 15.27 5.39
C SER A 234 25.25 15.29 6.90
N ARG A 235 24.35 16.06 7.52
CA ARG A 235 24.25 16.14 9.00
C ARG A 235 23.49 14.98 9.60
N ALA A 236 22.41 14.55 8.95
CA ALA A 236 21.53 13.53 9.49
C ALA A 236 22.10 12.11 9.34
N TYR A 237 22.86 11.85 8.26
CA TYR A 237 23.25 10.50 7.87
C TYR A 237 24.74 10.33 7.58
N ASP A 238 25.56 11.33 7.90
CA ASP A 238 27.01 11.31 7.61
C ASP A 238 27.32 10.97 6.13
N VAL A 239 26.54 11.56 5.23
CA VAL A 239 26.68 11.37 3.77
C VAL A 239 27.50 12.50 3.19
N THR A 240 28.56 12.19 2.44
CA THR A 240 29.36 13.17 1.68
C THR A 240 28.85 13.23 0.25
N PHE A 241 28.50 14.44 -0.21
CA PHE A 241 28.16 14.70 -1.61
C PHE A 241 29.38 15.26 -2.32
N THR A 242 29.78 14.62 -3.42
CA THR A 242 30.76 15.19 -4.37
C THR A 242 29.98 15.96 -5.43
N GLU A 243 30.39 17.22 -5.71
CA GLU A 243 29.87 18.04 -6.80
C GLU A 243 30.22 17.45 -8.17
#